data_d4d7b36e1ab1a007171d9df114ec761d
#
_entry.id   d4d7b36e1ab1a007171d9df114ec761d
#
_cell.length_a   1.000
_cell.length_b   1.000
_cell.length_c   1.000
_cell.angle_alpha   90.00
_cell.angle_beta   90.00
_cell.angle_gamma   90.00
#
_symmetry.space_group_name_H-M   'P 1'
#
loop_
_entity.id
_entity.type
_entity.pdbx_description
1 polymer ?
#
loop_
_entity_poly.entity_id
_entity_poly.type
_entity_poly.pdbx_seq_one_letter_code
_entity_poly.pdbx_strand_id
1 'polypeptide(L)'
;MLVALPIALAQGADGERVKTEVKRNLQGSLSWSADETQQALQIEEVSVTSQPAGAMFDFLVDAQGTMPAEKKAIFRGKTFGVLSLGFNTIEMMVAEEGHLVEKHVAGETAGVRRLLELCNPDRAYSLGELDSQLRAGKLDITAALPRWQREVLGQIETHWDKVVRRFATVIVVGGGAFLIRDALLAKFKDRLFLPDDPILAIARGCYKFALYKYGRE
;
A
#
# COMPACT_ATOMS: atom_id res chain seq x y z
N MET A 1 -10.99 -14.67 5.49
CA MET A 1 -10.36 -13.36 5.83
C MET A 1 -9.11 -13.13 5.00
N LEU A 2 -8.85 -11.91 4.50
CA LEU A 2 -7.60 -11.56 3.82
C LEU A 2 -6.86 -10.46 4.62
N VAL A 3 -5.57 -10.67 4.87
CA VAL A 3 -4.69 -9.76 5.62
C VAL A 3 -3.57 -9.26 4.73
N ALA A 4 -3.34 -7.96 4.71
CA ALA A 4 -2.22 -7.34 4.01
C ALA A 4 -1.12 -6.93 5.01
N LEU A 5 0.07 -7.49 4.85
CA LEU A 5 1.24 -7.16 5.65
C LEU A 5 2.16 -6.18 4.91
N PRO A 6 2.96 -5.38 5.63
CA PRO A 6 4.09 -4.68 5.04
C PRO A 6 4.95 -5.63 4.20
N ILE A 7 5.45 -5.14 3.06
CA ILE A 7 6.11 -6.02 2.08
C ILE A 7 7.36 -6.70 2.66
N ALA A 8 8.10 -6.01 3.51
CA ALA A 8 9.26 -6.56 4.21
C ALA A 8 8.91 -7.76 5.13
N LEU A 9 7.71 -7.74 5.73
CA LEU A 9 7.20 -8.84 6.56
C LEU A 9 6.58 -9.95 5.73
N ALA A 10 5.96 -9.62 4.58
CA ALA A 10 5.31 -10.60 3.73
C ALA A 10 6.29 -11.42 2.86
N GLN A 11 7.47 -10.84 2.53
CA GLN A 11 8.41 -11.39 1.54
C GLN A 11 9.86 -11.47 2.02
N GLY A 12 10.16 -11.03 3.23
CA GLY A 12 11.49 -11.17 3.83
C GLY A 12 11.86 -12.65 4.12
N ALA A 13 13.07 -12.88 4.59
CA ALA A 13 13.58 -14.22 4.92
C ALA A 13 12.67 -15.02 5.86
N ASP A 14 11.97 -14.33 6.78
CA ASP A 14 10.99 -14.91 7.69
C ASP A 14 9.54 -14.85 7.17
N GLY A 15 9.31 -14.45 5.93
CA GLY A 15 7.98 -14.15 5.40
C GLY A 15 6.98 -15.29 5.56
N GLU A 16 7.37 -16.52 5.27
CA GLU A 16 6.50 -17.69 5.41
C GLU A 16 6.20 -18.01 6.88
N ARG A 17 7.16 -17.81 7.78
CA ARG A 17 6.93 -17.96 9.23
C ARG A 17 5.93 -16.92 9.73
N VAL A 18 6.11 -15.65 9.36
CA VAL A 18 5.20 -14.56 9.74
C VAL A 18 3.78 -14.81 9.22
N LYS A 19 3.63 -15.19 7.94
CA LYS A 19 2.33 -15.55 7.36
C LYS A 19 1.66 -16.70 8.11
N THR A 20 2.42 -17.73 8.48
CA THR A 20 1.93 -18.89 9.24
C THR A 20 1.45 -18.48 10.64
N GLU A 21 2.21 -17.63 11.34
CA GLU A 21 1.83 -17.11 12.65
C GLU A 21 0.57 -16.24 12.58
N VAL A 22 0.46 -15.36 11.57
CA VAL A 22 -0.74 -14.53 11.36
C VAL A 22 -1.96 -15.40 11.09
N LYS A 23 -1.85 -16.41 10.24
CA LYS A 23 -2.95 -17.36 9.98
C LYS A 23 -3.38 -18.06 11.27
N ARG A 24 -2.43 -18.63 12.01
CA ARG A 24 -2.70 -19.35 13.26
C ARG A 24 -3.38 -18.46 14.31
N ASN A 25 -2.97 -17.20 14.43
CA ASN A 25 -3.47 -16.29 15.45
C ASN A 25 -4.84 -15.72 15.13
N LEU A 26 -5.23 -15.67 13.85
CA LEU A 26 -6.49 -15.07 13.42
C LEU A 26 -7.57 -16.11 13.05
N GLN A 27 -7.19 -17.34 12.74
CA GLN A 27 -8.14 -18.39 12.39
C GLN A 27 -8.81 -18.93 13.64
N GLY A 28 -10.15 -19.07 13.61
CA GLY A 28 -10.94 -19.59 14.72
C GLY A 28 -12.11 -18.69 15.07
N SER A 29 -12.63 -18.89 16.29
CA SER A 29 -13.78 -18.14 16.80
C SER A 29 -13.31 -16.98 17.67
N LEU A 30 -13.79 -15.79 17.37
CA LEU A 30 -13.61 -14.57 18.14
C LEU A 30 -14.95 -14.13 18.71
N SER A 31 -14.99 -13.76 20.00
CA SER A 31 -16.17 -13.20 20.63
C SER A 31 -15.81 -11.99 21.47
N TRP A 32 -16.65 -10.98 21.45
CA TRP A 32 -16.48 -9.75 22.23
C TRP A 32 -17.84 -9.13 22.54
N SER A 33 -17.88 -8.20 23.49
CA SER A 33 -19.05 -7.39 23.79
C SER A 33 -18.87 -5.98 23.22
N ALA A 34 -19.88 -5.48 22.54
CA ALA A 34 -19.98 -4.09 22.10
C ALA A 34 -21.35 -3.54 22.46
N ASP A 35 -21.41 -2.43 23.18
CA ASP A 35 -22.67 -1.79 23.62
C ASP A 35 -23.67 -2.79 24.23
N GLU A 36 -23.21 -3.60 25.19
CA GLU A 36 -23.96 -4.67 25.88
C GLU A 36 -24.41 -5.82 24.95
N THR A 37 -24.08 -5.79 23.67
CA THR A 37 -24.41 -6.86 22.73
C THR A 37 -23.21 -7.79 22.55
N GLN A 38 -23.46 -9.10 22.70
CA GLN A 38 -22.45 -10.12 22.38
C GLN A 38 -22.30 -10.24 20.86
N GLN A 39 -21.07 -10.12 20.41
CA GLN A 39 -20.68 -10.31 19.01
C GLN A 39 -19.84 -11.57 18.87
N ALA A 40 -19.98 -12.28 17.76
CA ALA A 40 -19.15 -13.44 17.45
C ALA A 40 -18.76 -13.42 15.96
N LEU A 41 -17.53 -13.81 15.68
CA LEU A 41 -17.00 -13.96 14.33
C LEU A 41 -16.27 -15.30 14.22
N GLN A 42 -16.66 -16.11 13.25
CA GLN A 42 -15.94 -17.32 12.88
C GLN A 42 -15.05 -17.03 11.65
N ILE A 43 -13.75 -17.20 11.77
CA ILE A 43 -12.79 -17.06 10.67
C ILE A 43 -12.35 -18.45 10.25
N GLU A 44 -12.91 -18.93 9.16
CA GLU A 44 -12.66 -20.27 8.62
C GLU A 44 -11.31 -20.38 7.93
N GLU A 45 -10.96 -19.36 7.14
CA GLU A 45 -9.70 -19.29 6.40
C GLU A 45 -9.08 -17.91 6.48
N VAL A 46 -7.75 -17.88 6.65
CA VAL A 46 -6.94 -16.65 6.58
C VAL A 46 -5.95 -16.76 5.42
N SER A 47 -6.04 -15.83 4.49
CA SER A 47 -5.03 -15.61 3.45
C SER A 47 -4.22 -14.35 3.77
N VAL A 48 -2.92 -14.40 3.49
CA VAL A 48 -2.01 -13.28 3.74
C VAL A 48 -1.36 -12.83 2.43
N THR A 49 -1.34 -11.51 2.21
CA THR A 49 -0.71 -10.87 1.05
C THR A 49 0.15 -9.68 1.50
N SER A 50 0.86 -9.02 0.58
CA SER A 50 1.55 -7.76 0.87
C SER A 50 0.63 -6.55 0.62
N GLN A 51 0.90 -5.43 1.30
CA GLN A 51 0.13 -4.19 1.10
C GLN A 51 0.16 -3.71 -0.36
N PRO A 52 1.32 -3.67 -1.06
CA PRO A 52 1.32 -3.31 -2.49
C PRO A 52 0.52 -4.27 -3.37
N ALA A 53 0.47 -5.57 -3.04
CA ALA A 53 -0.38 -6.50 -3.78
C ALA A 53 -1.87 -6.18 -3.58
N GLY A 54 -2.28 -5.78 -2.37
CA GLY A 54 -3.63 -5.26 -2.13
C GLY A 54 -3.95 -4.07 -3.05
N ALA A 55 -3.06 -3.09 -3.12
CA ALA A 55 -3.22 -1.95 -4.03
C ALA A 55 -3.32 -2.34 -5.51
N MET A 56 -2.53 -3.34 -5.93
CA MET A 56 -2.60 -3.89 -7.28
C MET A 56 -3.97 -4.52 -7.56
N PHE A 57 -4.54 -5.25 -6.63
CA PHE A 57 -5.86 -5.84 -6.80
C PHE A 57 -6.97 -4.78 -6.84
N ASP A 58 -6.82 -3.66 -6.14
CA ASP A 58 -7.78 -2.54 -6.27
C ASP A 58 -7.84 -1.99 -7.69
N PHE A 59 -6.71 -1.94 -8.38
CA PHE A 59 -6.62 -1.52 -9.78
C PHE A 59 -7.13 -2.59 -10.75
N LEU A 60 -6.87 -3.87 -10.50
CA LEU A 60 -7.13 -4.97 -11.44
C LEU A 60 -8.54 -5.54 -11.35
N VAL A 61 -9.14 -5.54 -10.16
CA VAL A 61 -10.42 -6.21 -9.88
C VAL A 61 -11.50 -5.17 -9.65
N ASP A 62 -12.69 -5.40 -10.21
CA ASP A 62 -13.86 -4.53 -10.00
C ASP A 62 -14.56 -4.78 -8.65
N ALA A 63 -15.61 -4.02 -8.36
CA ALA A 63 -16.36 -4.12 -7.11
C ALA A 63 -17.11 -5.45 -6.96
N GLN A 64 -17.33 -6.19 -8.04
CA GLN A 64 -18.01 -7.49 -8.09
C GLN A 64 -17.04 -8.67 -7.95
N GLY A 65 -15.76 -8.39 -7.73
CA GLY A 65 -14.73 -9.43 -7.63
C GLY A 65 -14.37 -10.05 -8.99
N THR A 66 -14.61 -9.34 -10.10
CA THR A 66 -14.25 -9.80 -11.44
C THR A 66 -13.02 -9.05 -11.94
N MET A 67 -12.10 -9.75 -12.60
CA MET A 67 -10.99 -9.09 -13.31
C MET A 67 -11.42 -8.91 -14.77
N PRO A 68 -11.70 -7.67 -15.23
CA PRO A 68 -12.09 -7.40 -16.61
C PRO A 68 -11.04 -7.89 -17.61
N ALA A 69 -11.46 -8.28 -18.81
CA ALA A 69 -10.57 -8.86 -19.82
C ALA A 69 -9.40 -7.94 -20.18
N GLU A 70 -9.64 -6.64 -20.26
CA GLU A 70 -8.60 -5.62 -20.49
C GLU A 70 -7.57 -5.57 -19.36
N LYS A 71 -8.03 -5.61 -18.09
CA LYS A 71 -7.15 -5.63 -16.91
C LYS A 71 -6.34 -6.92 -16.84
N LYS A 72 -6.96 -8.05 -17.19
CA LYS A 72 -6.28 -9.34 -17.29
C LYS A 72 -5.20 -9.35 -18.38
N ALA A 73 -5.47 -8.73 -19.52
CA ALA A 73 -4.49 -8.60 -20.59
C ALA A 73 -3.31 -7.71 -20.17
N ILE A 74 -3.58 -6.57 -19.50
CA ILE A 74 -2.54 -5.72 -18.92
C ILE A 74 -1.71 -6.49 -17.89
N PHE A 75 -2.37 -7.19 -16.96
CA PHE A 75 -1.69 -7.96 -15.91
C PHE A 75 -0.75 -9.02 -16.48
N ARG A 76 -1.17 -9.74 -17.54
CA ARG A 76 -0.39 -10.82 -18.13
C ARG A 76 0.68 -10.37 -19.13
N GLY A 77 0.53 -9.20 -19.73
CA GLY A 77 1.37 -8.78 -20.85
C GLY A 77 2.20 -7.52 -20.60
N LYS A 78 2.11 -6.90 -19.42
CA LYS A 78 2.78 -5.63 -19.13
C LYS A 78 3.53 -5.67 -17.80
N THR A 79 4.47 -4.72 -17.66
CA THR A 79 5.16 -4.43 -16.40
C THR A 79 4.51 -3.24 -15.72
N PHE A 80 4.24 -3.31 -14.42
CA PHE A 80 3.79 -2.17 -13.62
C PHE A 80 4.47 -2.10 -12.27
N GLY A 81 4.60 -0.85 -11.79
CA GLY A 81 5.06 -0.55 -10.45
C GLY A 81 3.87 -0.30 -9.54
N VAL A 82 4.00 -0.69 -8.27
CA VAL A 82 3.09 -0.31 -7.20
C VAL A 82 3.90 0.40 -6.12
N LEU A 83 3.50 1.63 -5.80
CA LEU A 83 4.11 2.49 -4.79
C LEU A 83 3.08 2.77 -3.71
N SER A 84 3.34 2.31 -2.50
CA SER A 84 2.54 2.64 -1.32
C SER A 84 3.29 3.67 -0.47
N LEU A 85 2.70 4.85 -0.30
CA LEU A 85 3.22 5.94 0.53
C LEU A 85 2.44 5.99 1.84
N GLY A 86 2.78 5.10 2.76
CA GLY A 86 2.15 4.95 4.07
C GLY A 86 2.63 5.98 5.10
N PHE A 87 2.15 5.81 6.34
CA PHE A 87 2.58 6.65 7.45
C PHE A 87 4.04 6.38 7.83
N ASN A 88 4.42 5.12 8.06
CA ASN A 88 5.78 4.76 8.46
C ASN A 88 6.69 4.44 7.27
N THR A 89 6.17 3.78 6.25
CA THR A 89 6.96 3.17 5.17
C THR A 89 6.56 3.65 3.80
N ILE A 90 7.54 3.64 2.90
CA ILE A 90 7.34 3.59 1.46
C ILE A 90 7.55 2.15 1.05
N GLU A 91 6.59 1.59 0.33
CA GLU A 91 6.70 0.22 -0.17
C GLU A 91 6.62 0.20 -1.69
N MET A 92 7.50 -0.53 -2.29
CA MET A 92 7.64 -0.63 -3.75
C MET A 92 7.57 -2.09 -4.18
N MET A 93 6.79 -2.35 -5.22
CA MET A 93 6.63 -3.66 -5.83
C MET A 93 6.61 -3.52 -7.35
N VAL A 94 7.22 -4.46 -8.04
CA VAL A 94 7.10 -4.58 -9.50
C VAL A 94 6.46 -5.90 -9.84
N ALA A 95 5.45 -5.84 -10.71
CA ALA A 95 4.87 -7.03 -11.32
C ALA A 95 5.12 -7.00 -12.84
N GLU A 96 5.57 -8.11 -13.38
CA GLU A 96 5.85 -8.31 -14.80
C GLU A 96 5.20 -9.61 -15.27
N GLU A 97 4.36 -9.52 -16.29
CA GLU A 97 3.66 -10.68 -16.88
C GLU A 97 2.92 -11.55 -15.84
N GLY A 98 2.29 -10.88 -14.87
CA GLY A 98 1.54 -11.55 -13.81
C GLY A 98 2.38 -12.07 -12.64
N HIS A 99 3.69 -11.88 -12.67
CA HIS A 99 4.61 -12.36 -11.64
C HIS A 99 5.27 -11.21 -10.88
N LEU A 100 5.52 -11.44 -9.61
CA LEU A 100 6.30 -10.53 -8.79
C LEU A 100 7.78 -10.56 -9.22
N VAL A 101 8.40 -9.40 -9.33
CA VAL A 101 9.84 -9.27 -9.62
C VAL A 101 10.57 -8.93 -8.32
N GLU A 102 11.02 -9.95 -7.59
CA GLU A 102 11.59 -9.82 -6.25
C GLU A 102 12.73 -8.80 -6.13
N LYS A 103 13.62 -8.73 -7.11
CA LYS A 103 14.76 -7.80 -7.13
C LYS A 103 14.36 -6.31 -7.14
N HIS A 104 13.09 -5.99 -7.39
CA HIS A 104 12.53 -4.64 -7.42
C HIS A 104 11.48 -4.43 -6.32
N VAL A 105 11.51 -5.29 -5.31
CA VAL A 105 10.72 -5.14 -4.08
C VAL A 105 11.54 -4.37 -3.06
N ALA A 106 10.95 -3.35 -2.44
CA ALA A 106 11.59 -2.59 -1.37
C ALA A 106 10.57 -2.07 -0.36
N GLY A 107 11.03 -1.92 0.88
CA GLY A 107 10.31 -1.27 1.96
C GLY A 107 11.27 -0.36 2.72
N GLU A 108 10.99 0.96 2.71
CA GLU A 108 11.85 1.99 3.29
C GLU A 108 11.11 2.80 4.36
N THR A 109 11.82 3.21 5.42
CA THR A 109 11.24 3.98 6.54
C THR A 109 11.20 5.49 6.24
N ALA A 110 10.64 5.87 5.09
CA ALA A 110 10.56 7.25 4.61
C ALA A 110 9.10 7.72 4.36
N GLY A 111 8.13 7.12 5.06
CA GLY A 111 6.72 7.48 4.98
C GLY A 111 6.40 8.89 5.49
N VAL A 112 5.11 9.22 5.64
CA VAL A 112 4.64 10.55 6.09
C VAL A 112 5.20 10.91 7.46
N ARG A 113 5.45 9.93 8.34
CA ARG A 113 6.15 10.14 9.61
C ARG A 113 7.45 10.92 9.43
N ARG A 114 8.22 10.61 8.39
CA ARG A 114 9.48 11.32 8.09
C ARG A 114 9.25 12.81 7.79
N LEU A 115 8.18 13.15 7.07
CA LEU A 115 7.78 14.54 6.87
C LEU A 115 7.45 15.22 8.21
N LEU A 116 6.67 14.57 9.08
CA LEU A 116 6.34 15.12 10.39
C LEU A 116 7.57 15.34 11.27
N GLU A 117 8.54 14.44 11.23
CA GLU A 117 9.84 14.60 11.93
C GLU A 117 10.63 15.81 11.39
N LEU A 118 10.59 16.06 10.09
CA LEU A 118 11.21 17.24 9.47
C LEU A 118 10.51 18.56 9.86
N CYS A 119 9.19 18.51 10.14
CA CYS A 119 8.45 19.67 10.63
C CYS A 119 8.67 19.94 12.13
N ASN A 120 9.30 19.03 12.88
CA ASN A 120 9.42 19.07 14.33
C ASN A 120 10.87 18.82 14.80
N PRO A 121 11.83 19.65 14.38
CA PRO A 121 13.24 19.44 14.68
C PRO A 121 13.51 19.46 16.20
N ASP A 122 12.81 20.31 16.93
CA ASP A 122 12.96 20.47 18.37
C ASP A 122 12.16 19.44 19.18
N ARG A 123 11.43 18.54 18.51
CA ARG A 123 10.57 17.52 19.14
C ARG A 123 9.55 18.08 20.13
N ALA A 124 9.04 19.28 19.87
CA ALA A 124 8.06 19.97 20.72
C ALA A 124 6.70 19.29 20.77
N TYR A 125 6.35 18.53 19.74
CA TYR A 125 5.07 17.84 19.58
C TYR A 125 5.26 16.34 19.43
N SER A 126 4.29 15.56 19.86
CA SER A 126 4.21 14.12 19.57
C SER A 126 3.81 13.90 18.10
N LEU A 127 4.15 12.72 17.56
CA LEU A 127 3.77 12.35 16.20
C LEU A 127 2.24 12.31 16.02
N GLY A 128 1.47 11.95 17.06
CA GLY A 128 0.01 11.92 17.00
C GLY A 128 -0.59 13.32 16.89
N GLU A 129 -0.03 14.30 17.62
CA GLU A 129 -0.44 15.71 17.51
C GLU A 129 -0.16 16.27 16.12
N LEU A 130 1.05 15.99 15.57
CA LEU A 130 1.43 16.43 14.24
C LEU A 130 0.57 15.79 13.14
N ASP A 131 0.26 14.49 13.25
CA ASP A 131 -0.65 13.81 12.31
C ASP A 131 -2.06 14.43 12.37
N SER A 132 -2.55 14.71 13.56
CA SER A 132 -3.84 15.39 13.76
C SER A 132 -3.86 16.80 13.14
N GLN A 133 -2.79 17.56 13.32
CA GLN A 133 -2.64 18.89 12.71
C GLN A 133 -2.53 18.81 11.18
N LEU A 134 -1.78 17.84 10.65
CA LEU A 134 -1.65 17.61 9.21
C LEU A 134 -3.02 17.29 8.59
N ARG A 135 -3.76 16.35 9.18
CA ARG A 135 -5.11 15.98 8.70
C ARG A 135 -6.11 17.14 8.78
N ALA A 136 -5.96 18.01 9.78
CA ALA A 136 -6.77 19.20 9.92
C ALA A 136 -6.35 20.38 9.02
N GLY A 137 -5.28 20.22 8.23
CA GLY A 137 -4.70 21.28 7.38
C GLY A 137 -4.09 22.43 8.18
N LYS A 138 -3.71 22.20 9.44
CA LYS A 138 -3.16 23.21 10.36
C LYS A 138 -1.63 23.16 10.49
N LEU A 139 -1.00 22.07 10.05
CA LEU A 139 0.45 21.94 10.07
C LEU A 139 1.05 22.61 8.84
N ASP A 140 1.96 23.56 9.04
CA ASP A 140 2.76 24.10 7.94
C ASP A 140 3.87 23.12 7.56
N ILE A 141 3.75 22.54 6.37
CA ILE A 141 4.71 21.60 5.81
C ILE A 141 5.59 22.22 4.72
N THR A 142 5.41 23.51 4.42
CA THR A 142 6.00 24.18 3.24
C THR A 142 7.52 24.05 3.19
N ALA A 143 8.20 24.22 4.32
CA ALA A 143 9.66 24.13 4.40
C ALA A 143 10.16 22.67 4.34
N ALA A 144 9.43 21.73 4.91
CA ALA A 144 9.83 20.33 5.03
C ALA A 144 9.46 19.48 3.80
N LEU A 145 8.34 19.79 3.14
CA LEU A 145 7.81 19.03 2.02
C LEU A 145 8.79 18.82 0.87
N PRO A 146 9.53 19.83 0.38
CA PRO A 146 10.48 19.65 -0.73
C PRO A 146 11.61 18.68 -0.38
N ARG A 147 12.03 18.66 0.89
CA ARG A 147 13.07 17.73 1.36
C ARG A 147 12.55 16.30 1.39
N TRP A 148 11.40 16.07 2.02
CA TRP A 148 10.76 14.76 2.05
C TRP A 148 10.44 14.24 0.65
N GLN A 149 9.93 15.10 -0.23
CA GLN A 149 9.66 14.76 -1.63
C GLN A 149 10.93 14.26 -2.34
N ARG A 150 12.09 14.91 -2.15
CA ARG A 150 13.36 14.44 -2.72
C ARG A 150 13.79 13.10 -2.12
N GLU A 151 13.59 12.88 -0.82
CA GLU A 151 13.88 11.61 -0.16
C GLU A 151 13.02 10.48 -0.79
N VAL A 152 11.72 10.70 -0.97
CA VAL A 152 10.80 9.73 -1.62
C VAL A 152 11.21 9.44 -3.06
N LEU A 153 11.45 10.49 -3.86
CA LEU A 153 11.84 10.32 -5.27
C LEU A 153 13.20 9.63 -5.41
N GLY A 154 14.13 9.88 -4.50
CA GLY A 154 15.42 9.21 -4.42
C GLY A 154 15.28 7.70 -4.15
N GLN A 155 14.38 7.28 -3.26
CA GLN A 155 14.10 5.87 -3.03
C GLN A 155 13.54 5.20 -4.30
N ILE A 156 12.60 5.86 -4.98
CA ILE A 156 12.07 5.37 -6.26
C ILE A 156 13.18 5.20 -7.29
N GLU A 157 14.11 6.13 -7.39
CA GLU A 157 15.23 6.05 -8.30
C GLU A 157 16.18 4.90 -7.94
N THR A 158 16.52 4.76 -6.67
CA THR A 158 17.40 3.69 -6.19
C THR A 158 16.87 2.31 -6.55
N HIS A 159 15.57 2.06 -6.36
CA HIS A 159 14.99 0.72 -6.53
C HIS A 159 14.45 0.46 -7.94
N TRP A 160 14.04 1.50 -8.68
CA TRP A 160 13.34 1.35 -9.95
C TRP A 160 14.07 1.94 -11.16
N ASP A 161 15.26 2.57 -11.03
CA ASP A 161 15.96 3.24 -12.14
C ASP A 161 15.98 2.41 -13.42
N LYS A 162 16.35 1.13 -13.32
CA LYS A 162 16.50 0.23 -14.47
C LYS A 162 15.17 -0.27 -15.06
N VAL A 163 14.08 -0.24 -14.30
CA VAL A 163 12.81 -0.86 -14.68
C VAL A 163 11.69 0.15 -14.93
N VAL A 164 11.79 1.36 -14.37
CA VAL A 164 10.73 2.39 -14.43
C VAL A 164 10.32 2.75 -15.86
N ARG A 165 11.24 2.66 -16.81
CA ARG A 165 10.95 2.95 -18.23
C ARG A 165 10.04 1.91 -18.89
N ARG A 166 9.97 0.70 -18.33
CA ARG A 166 9.16 -0.42 -18.83
C ARG A 166 7.74 -0.42 -18.27
N PHE A 167 7.47 0.39 -17.26
CA PHE A 167 6.15 0.43 -16.63
C PHE A 167 5.09 0.94 -17.61
N ALA A 168 4.07 0.14 -17.84
CA ALA A 168 2.85 0.56 -18.51
C ALA A 168 1.99 1.44 -17.58
N THR A 169 2.03 1.16 -16.26
CA THR A 169 1.28 1.89 -15.23
C THR A 169 2.08 1.89 -13.94
N VAL A 170 2.01 2.98 -13.19
CA VAL A 170 2.49 3.08 -11.80
C VAL A 170 1.28 3.37 -10.91
N ILE A 171 0.92 2.39 -10.11
CA ILE A 171 -0.18 2.46 -9.15
C ILE A 171 0.38 3.08 -7.86
N VAL A 172 -0.16 4.25 -7.46
CA VAL A 172 0.29 4.93 -6.24
C VAL A 172 -0.87 5.01 -5.24
N VAL A 173 -0.61 4.58 -4.00
CA VAL A 173 -1.59 4.53 -2.92
C VAL A 173 -1.02 5.06 -1.61
N GLY A 174 -1.89 5.21 -0.60
CA GLY A 174 -1.52 5.71 0.73
C GLY A 174 -1.65 7.22 0.87
N GLY A 175 -1.76 7.70 2.10
CA GLY A 175 -2.01 9.12 2.41
C GLY A 175 -0.91 10.06 1.94
N GLY A 176 0.34 9.60 1.89
CA GLY A 176 1.48 10.37 1.37
C GLY A 176 1.37 10.72 -0.12
N ALA A 177 0.58 9.97 -0.89
CA ALA A 177 0.37 10.23 -2.31
C ALA A 177 -0.28 11.59 -2.60
N PHE A 178 -1.16 12.06 -1.72
CA PHE A 178 -1.77 13.38 -1.84
C PHE A 178 -0.76 14.51 -1.69
N LEU A 179 0.20 14.36 -0.76
CA LEU A 179 1.15 15.40 -0.39
C LEU A 179 2.19 15.69 -1.50
N ILE A 180 2.50 14.71 -2.33
CA ILE A 180 3.47 14.83 -3.44
C ILE A 180 2.88 14.49 -4.81
N ARG A 181 1.58 14.64 -4.95
CA ARG A 181 0.84 14.30 -6.18
C ARG A 181 1.47 14.94 -7.43
N ASP A 182 1.79 16.22 -7.37
CA ASP A 182 2.34 16.94 -8.52
C ASP A 182 3.73 16.43 -8.93
N ALA A 183 4.56 16.06 -7.96
CA ALA A 183 5.85 15.46 -8.24
C ALA A 183 5.72 14.06 -8.86
N LEU A 184 4.74 13.27 -8.42
CA LEU A 184 4.44 11.96 -9.00
C LEU A 184 3.91 12.10 -10.42
N LEU A 185 3.02 13.08 -10.67
CA LEU A 185 2.52 13.41 -12.01
C LEU A 185 3.66 13.85 -12.94
N ALA A 186 4.56 14.71 -12.47
CA ALA A 186 5.72 15.14 -13.25
C ALA A 186 6.64 13.96 -13.62
N LYS A 187 6.85 13.01 -12.68
CA LYS A 187 7.74 11.86 -12.87
C LYS A 187 7.13 10.77 -13.77
N PHE A 188 5.88 10.40 -13.54
CA PHE A 188 5.24 9.25 -14.20
C PHE A 188 4.31 9.62 -15.35
N LYS A 189 3.85 10.88 -15.41
CA LYS A 189 2.99 11.43 -16.47
C LYS A 189 1.70 10.60 -16.63
N ASP A 190 1.36 10.25 -17.86
CA ASP A 190 0.21 9.43 -18.27
C ASP A 190 0.22 7.99 -17.71
N ARG A 191 1.36 7.54 -17.20
CA ARG A 191 1.49 6.21 -16.56
C ARG A 191 1.05 6.20 -15.10
N LEU A 192 0.85 7.38 -14.47
CA LEU A 192 0.41 7.44 -13.09
C LEU A 192 -1.07 7.02 -12.97
N PHE A 193 -1.33 6.03 -12.15
CA PHE A 193 -2.66 5.73 -11.64
C PHE A 193 -2.71 6.05 -10.15
N LEU A 194 -3.51 7.04 -9.79
CA LEU A 194 -3.83 7.42 -8.42
C LEU A 194 -5.33 7.25 -8.23
N PRO A 195 -5.80 6.30 -7.40
CA PRO A 195 -7.22 6.13 -7.14
C PRO A 195 -7.80 7.36 -6.42
N ASP A 196 -9.11 7.58 -6.53
CA ASP A 196 -9.81 8.69 -5.87
C ASP A 196 -9.61 8.67 -4.35
N ASP A 197 -9.61 7.50 -3.76
CA ASP A 197 -9.24 7.27 -2.36
C ASP A 197 -8.04 6.33 -2.26
N PRO A 198 -6.81 6.88 -2.25
CA PRO A 198 -5.60 6.10 -2.14
C PRO A 198 -5.34 5.56 -0.73
N ILE A 199 -6.01 6.10 0.31
CA ILE A 199 -5.85 5.64 1.70
C ILE A 199 -6.50 4.27 1.88
N LEU A 200 -7.71 4.09 1.36
CA LEU A 200 -8.46 2.84 1.47
C LEU A 200 -8.16 1.83 0.35
N ALA A 201 -7.34 2.19 -0.63
CA ALA A 201 -7.07 1.37 -1.80
C ALA A 201 -6.57 -0.05 -1.46
N ILE A 202 -5.67 -0.18 -0.47
CA ILE A 202 -5.15 -1.48 -0.04
C ILE A 202 -6.27 -2.35 0.56
N ALA A 203 -7.07 -1.80 1.48
CA ALA A 203 -8.18 -2.53 2.10
C ALA A 203 -9.26 -2.91 1.08
N ARG A 204 -9.63 -1.97 0.20
CA ARG A 204 -10.57 -2.20 -0.89
C ARG A 204 -10.08 -3.26 -1.85
N GLY A 205 -8.79 -3.27 -2.20
CA GLY A 205 -8.19 -4.28 -3.06
C GLY A 205 -8.14 -5.66 -2.40
N CYS A 206 -7.87 -5.73 -1.10
CA CYS A 206 -7.99 -6.98 -0.35
C CYS A 206 -9.43 -7.53 -0.38
N TYR A 207 -10.43 -6.67 -0.18
CA TYR A 207 -11.83 -7.06 -0.28
C TYR A 207 -12.19 -7.58 -1.69
N LYS A 208 -11.84 -6.84 -2.74
CA LYS A 208 -12.07 -7.25 -4.13
C LYS A 208 -11.37 -8.58 -4.46
N PHE A 209 -10.14 -8.76 -3.99
CA PHE A 209 -9.41 -10.02 -4.19
C PHE A 209 -10.04 -11.18 -3.44
N ALA A 210 -10.57 -10.95 -2.23
CA ALA A 210 -11.31 -11.97 -1.50
C ALA A 210 -12.57 -12.40 -2.28
N LEU A 211 -13.33 -11.47 -2.84
CA LEU A 211 -14.45 -11.77 -3.73
C LEU A 211 -14.00 -12.53 -4.98
N TYR A 212 -12.91 -12.12 -5.61
CA TYR A 212 -12.34 -12.81 -6.78
C TYR A 212 -11.95 -14.26 -6.48
N LYS A 213 -11.39 -14.50 -5.30
CA LYS A 213 -10.89 -15.82 -4.91
C LYS A 213 -11.98 -16.75 -4.36
N TYR A 214 -12.89 -16.21 -3.55
CA TYR A 214 -13.85 -16.99 -2.76
C TYR A 214 -15.31 -16.76 -3.15
N GLY A 215 -15.64 -15.72 -3.90
CA GLY A 215 -17.02 -15.34 -4.24
C GLY A 215 -17.61 -16.07 -5.46
N ARG A 216 -16.99 -17.15 -5.92
CA ARG A 216 -17.46 -17.97 -7.05
C ARG A 216 -18.11 -19.27 -6.55
N GLU A 217 -19.10 -19.14 -5.68
CA GLU A 217 -20.04 -20.24 -5.42
C GLU A 217 -21.34 -20.02 -6.17
#